data_3fa3687a6a5d58bb31239c0d60b636f2
#
_entry.id   3fa3687a6a5d58bb31239c0d60b636f2
#
_cell.length_a   1.000
_cell.length_b   1.000
_cell.length_c   1.000
_cell.angle_alpha   90.00
_cell.angle_beta   90.00
_cell.angle_gamma   90.00
#
_symmetry.space_group_name_H-M   'P 1'
#
loop_
_entity.id
_entity.type
_entity.pdbx_description
1 polymer ?
#
loop_
_entity_poly.entity_id
_entity_poly.type
_entity_poly.pdbx_seq_one_letter_code
_entity_poly.pdbx_strand_id
1 'polypeptide(L)'
;MFDRRWVYLNGRQGWSWMVVVVGMFLATVGRGAVAGTTVPGDIAQLKRKKCVPPANAPLAVQRAIWATNRLVSLPYLYGGGHGDFVAQGYDCSGTVSFFLHQAGVLVTPMSSGDFLNYGVAGPGKWVTVYARSGHAFAVICGVRLDTTGPSGGEEGPRWHPNDRGPKGFTIRHPEGM
;
A
#
# COMPACT_ATOMS: atom_id res chain seq x y z
N MET A 1 22.74 79.01 4.85
CA MET A 1 22.51 80.19 4.04
C MET A 1 22.03 79.73 2.68
N PHE A 2 20.70 79.94 2.39
CA PHE A 2 20.03 80.04 1.07
C PHE A 2 20.17 78.83 0.13
N ASP A 3 19.18 78.37 -0.60
CA ASP A 3 17.86 78.96 -0.92
C ASP A 3 16.93 77.84 -1.44
N ARG A 4 15.65 78.07 -1.28
CA ARG A 4 14.54 77.26 -1.76
C ARG A 4 14.22 77.61 -3.23
N ARG A 5 13.93 76.62 -4.08
CA ARG A 5 13.03 76.81 -5.18
C ARG A 5 12.18 75.57 -5.44
N TRP A 6 10.86 75.72 -5.28
CA TRP A 6 9.83 74.87 -5.71
C TRP A 6 9.57 75.06 -7.21
N VAL A 7 9.51 73.98 -7.94
CA VAL A 7 8.92 73.97 -9.27
C VAL A 7 7.81 72.92 -9.32
N TYR A 8 6.58 73.41 -9.36
CA TYR A 8 5.41 72.62 -9.69
C TYR A 8 5.42 72.28 -11.19
N LEU A 9 5.38 71.00 -11.53
CA LEU A 9 4.98 70.56 -12.84
C LEU A 9 3.80 69.59 -12.71
N ASN A 10 2.64 70.07 -13.12
CA ASN A 10 1.43 69.31 -13.39
C ASN A 10 1.73 68.33 -14.53
N GLY A 11 1.55 67.04 -14.26
CA GLY A 11 1.56 66.00 -15.29
C GLY A 11 0.50 64.95 -14.97
N ARG A 12 -0.66 65.08 -15.59
CA ARG A 12 -1.67 64.02 -15.62
C ARG A 12 -1.06 62.83 -16.28
N GLN A 13 -0.89 61.72 -15.53
CA GLN A 13 -0.58 60.44 -16.14
C GLN A 13 -1.52 59.39 -15.56
N GLY A 14 -2.25 58.78 -16.49
CA GLY A 14 -3.26 57.76 -16.22
C GLY A 14 -2.70 56.53 -15.57
N TRP A 15 -3.42 56.05 -14.60
CA TRP A 15 -3.13 54.79 -13.91
C TRP A 15 -3.59 53.65 -14.81
N SER A 16 -2.63 53.09 -15.55
CA SER A 16 -2.84 51.84 -16.27
C SER A 16 -2.81 50.69 -15.25
N TRP A 17 -3.98 50.15 -14.95
CA TRP A 17 -4.11 48.96 -14.12
C TRP A 17 -3.57 47.77 -14.93
N MET A 18 -2.33 47.42 -14.69
CA MET A 18 -1.73 46.17 -15.20
C MET A 18 -2.29 45.04 -14.36
N VAL A 19 -3.32 44.38 -14.87
CA VAL A 19 -3.84 43.13 -14.30
C VAL A 19 -2.81 42.05 -14.58
N VAL A 20 -1.96 41.76 -13.58
CA VAL A 20 -1.08 40.57 -13.62
C VAL A 20 -1.97 39.36 -13.32
N VAL A 21 -2.42 38.70 -14.38
CA VAL A 21 -3.03 37.36 -14.26
C VAL A 21 -1.91 36.38 -13.91
N VAL A 22 -1.73 36.14 -12.61
CA VAL A 22 -0.91 35.02 -12.15
C VAL A 22 -1.67 33.74 -12.49
N GLY A 23 -1.37 33.18 -13.63
CA GLY A 23 -1.83 31.86 -14.01
C GLY A 23 -1.27 30.83 -13.04
N MET A 24 -2.10 30.42 -12.07
CA MET A 24 -1.80 29.30 -11.20
C MET A 24 -1.89 28.03 -12.05
N PHE A 25 -0.76 27.64 -12.66
CA PHE A 25 -0.59 26.30 -13.20
C PHE A 25 -0.63 25.32 -12.03
N LEU A 26 -1.83 24.80 -11.74
CA LEU A 26 -1.98 23.58 -10.96
C LEU A 26 -1.35 22.46 -11.81
N ALA A 27 -0.06 22.23 -11.61
CA ALA A 27 0.57 21.01 -12.05
C ALA A 27 -0.09 19.86 -11.27
N THR A 28 -1.12 19.27 -11.86
CA THR A 28 -1.60 17.97 -11.45
C THR A 28 -0.43 17.00 -11.70
N VAL A 29 0.36 16.77 -10.66
CA VAL A 29 1.28 15.63 -10.63
C VAL A 29 0.39 14.39 -10.65
N GLY A 30 -0.02 14.00 -11.85
CA GLY A 30 -0.58 12.70 -12.10
C GLY A 30 0.49 11.69 -11.68
N ARG A 31 0.36 11.13 -10.47
CA ARG A 31 1.03 9.89 -10.12
C ARG A 31 0.52 8.87 -11.12
N GLY A 32 1.23 8.74 -12.23
CA GLY A 32 1.03 7.68 -13.20
C GLY A 32 1.10 6.36 -12.46
N ALA A 33 -0.07 5.82 -12.11
CA ALA A 33 -0.17 4.46 -11.63
C ALA A 33 0.37 3.59 -12.75
N VAL A 34 1.52 2.95 -12.53
CA VAL A 34 1.95 1.85 -13.38
C VAL A 34 0.86 0.79 -13.28
N ALA A 35 -0.07 0.82 -14.24
CA ALA A 35 -1.06 -0.22 -14.38
C ALA A 35 -0.31 -1.49 -14.79
N GLY A 36 -0.08 -2.37 -13.82
CA GLY A 36 0.47 -3.70 -14.09
C GLY A 36 -0.56 -4.54 -14.83
N THR A 37 -0.11 -5.66 -15.36
CA THR A 37 -1.00 -6.64 -16.00
C THR A 37 -1.99 -7.21 -14.97
N THR A 38 -3.27 -7.30 -15.34
CA THR A 38 -4.33 -7.97 -14.56
C THR A 38 -4.83 -9.22 -15.29
N VAL A 39 -5.58 -10.06 -14.58
CA VAL A 39 -6.34 -11.18 -15.15
C VAL A 39 -7.83 -10.90 -15.02
N PRO A 40 -8.70 -11.44 -15.92
CA PRO A 40 -10.14 -11.27 -15.81
C PRO A 40 -10.71 -11.85 -14.51
N GLY A 41 -11.83 -11.28 -14.03
CA GLY A 41 -12.61 -11.78 -12.89
C GLY A 41 -12.12 -11.32 -11.53
N ASP A 42 -12.44 -12.10 -10.48
CA ASP A 42 -12.26 -11.77 -9.06
C ASP A 42 -11.08 -12.50 -8.41
N ILE A 43 -10.54 -13.53 -9.08
CA ILE A 43 -9.50 -14.41 -8.52
C ILE A 43 -8.13 -14.06 -9.14
N ALA A 44 -7.16 -13.85 -8.29
CA ALA A 44 -5.76 -13.63 -8.70
C ALA A 44 -5.14 -14.93 -9.24
N GLN A 45 -4.14 -14.79 -10.10
CA GLN A 45 -3.42 -15.93 -10.65
C GLN A 45 -1.94 -15.91 -10.27
N LEU A 46 -1.41 -17.09 -9.92
CA LEU A 46 0.02 -17.29 -9.75
C LEU A 46 0.68 -17.50 -11.12
N LYS A 47 1.63 -16.64 -11.45
CA LYS A 47 2.48 -16.80 -12.65
C LYS A 47 3.94 -16.88 -12.22
N ARG A 48 4.50 -18.07 -12.28
CA ARG A 48 5.80 -18.37 -11.70
C ARG A 48 5.76 -18.12 -10.18
N LYS A 49 6.56 -17.16 -9.67
CA LYS A 49 6.61 -16.80 -8.24
C LYS A 49 5.82 -15.54 -7.90
N LYS A 50 5.13 -14.94 -8.86
CA LYS A 50 4.42 -13.67 -8.71
C LYS A 50 2.91 -13.86 -8.77
N CYS A 51 2.18 -13.02 -8.04
CA CYS A 51 0.75 -12.93 -8.08
C CYS A 51 0.33 -11.86 -9.10
N VAL A 52 -0.60 -12.19 -9.99
CA VAL A 52 -1.23 -11.26 -10.93
C VAL A 52 -2.63 -10.94 -10.41
N PRO A 53 -2.93 -9.67 -10.09
CA PRO A 53 -4.22 -9.32 -9.51
C PRO A 53 -5.36 -9.47 -10.52
N PRO A 54 -6.60 -9.73 -10.05
CA PRO A 54 -7.77 -9.74 -10.91
C PRO A 54 -8.22 -8.31 -11.24
N ALA A 55 -8.79 -8.14 -12.43
CA ALA A 55 -9.23 -6.85 -12.94
C ALA A 55 -10.38 -6.24 -12.11
N ASN A 56 -11.23 -7.08 -11.50
CA ASN A 56 -12.36 -6.62 -10.70
C ASN A 56 -11.98 -6.21 -9.26
N ALA A 57 -10.77 -6.52 -8.79
CA ALA A 57 -10.33 -6.07 -7.46
C ALA A 57 -10.17 -4.54 -7.41
N PRO A 58 -10.43 -3.90 -6.26
CA PRO A 58 -10.12 -2.49 -6.07
C PRO A 58 -8.68 -2.16 -6.46
N LEU A 59 -8.47 -1.00 -7.06
CA LEU A 59 -7.14 -0.59 -7.53
C LEU A 59 -6.09 -0.59 -6.39
N ALA A 60 -6.51 -0.28 -5.16
CA ALA A 60 -5.67 -0.36 -3.97
C ALA A 60 -5.13 -1.79 -3.74
N VAL A 61 -6.01 -2.80 -3.84
CA VAL A 61 -5.63 -4.23 -3.72
C VAL A 61 -4.72 -4.65 -4.87
N GLN A 62 -5.02 -4.26 -6.11
CA GLN A 62 -4.17 -4.55 -7.26
C GLN A 62 -2.75 -3.98 -7.07
N ARG A 63 -2.64 -2.71 -6.66
CA ARG A 63 -1.36 -2.04 -6.38
C ARG A 63 -0.59 -2.73 -5.26
N ALA A 64 -1.28 -3.14 -4.19
CA ALA A 64 -0.67 -3.87 -3.09
C ALA A 64 -0.11 -5.22 -3.53
N ILE A 65 -0.81 -5.97 -4.39
CA ILE A 65 -0.31 -7.22 -4.98
C ILE A 65 0.97 -6.96 -5.79
N TRP A 66 0.97 -5.96 -6.68
CA TRP A 66 2.18 -5.64 -7.47
C TRP A 66 3.35 -5.20 -6.60
N ALA A 67 3.10 -4.41 -5.55
CA ALA A 67 4.12 -4.00 -4.60
C ALA A 67 4.69 -5.21 -3.84
N THR A 68 3.84 -6.10 -3.35
CA THR A 68 4.22 -7.31 -2.59
C THR A 68 5.00 -8.31 -3.43
N ASN A 69 4.82 -8.33 -4.75
CA ASN A 69 5.63 -9.14 -5.66
C ASN A 69 7.14 -8.84 -5.59
N ARG A 70 7.54 -7.70 -5.02
CA ARG A 70 8.97 -7.37 -4.79
C ARG A 70 9.56 -8.10 -3.59
N LEU A 71 8.72 -8.58 -2.68
CA LEU A 71 9.16 -9.26 -1.46
C LEU A 71 9.48 -10.74 -1.68
N VAL A 72 8.95 -11.35 -2.76
CA VAL A 72 8.98 -12.82 -2.93
C VAL A 72 10.36 -13.45 -3.08
N SER A 73 11.41 -12.67 -3.20
CA SER A 73 12.80 -13.12 -3.21
C SER A 73 13.54 -12.85 -1.91
N LEU A 74 12.93 -12.12 -0.98
CA LEU A 74 13.55 -11.75 0.28
C LEU A 74 13.49 -12.93 1.27
N PRO A 75 14.48 -13.04 2.19
CA PRO A 75 14.52 -14.09 3.18
C PRO A 75 13.50 -13.83 4.31
N TYR A 76 13.22 -14.90 5.07
CA TYR A 76 12.62 -14.75 6.39
C TYR A 76 13.62 -14.06 7.34
N LEU A 77 13.13 -13.05 8.04
CA LEU A 77 13.88 -12.37 9.08
C LEU A 77 12.91 -12.09 10.25
N TYR A 78 13.15 -12.71 11.39
CA TYR A 78 12.33 -12.49 12.58
C TYR A 78 12.34 -10.99 12.99
N GLY A 79 11.14 -10.40 13.19
CA GLY A 79 10.98 -8.96 13.43
C GLY A 79 11.13 -8.09 12.17
N GLY A 80 11.36 -8.68 11.00
CA GLY A 80 11.47 -7.95 9.75
C GLY A 80 10.14 -7.37 9.29
N GLY A 81 10.17 -6.08 8.86
CA GLY A 81 8.98 -5.33 8.47
C GLY A 81 8.23 -4.65 9.61
N HIS A 82 8.76 -4.69 10.86
CA HIS A 82 8.12 -4.08 12.03
C HIS A 82 8.68 -2.69 12.41
N GLY A 83 9.96 -2.43 12.16
CA GLY A 83 10.55 -1.11 12.39
C GLY A 83 10.20 -0.12 11.28
N ASP A 84 10.11 -0.62 10.06
CA ASP A 84 9.71 0.09 8.84
C ASP A 84 9.07 -0.94 7.90
N PHE A 85 8.19 -0.49 7.02
CA PHE A 85 7.64 -1.34 5.95
C PHE A 85 8.68 -1.71 4.88
N VAL A 86 9.84 -1.07 4.86
CA VAL A 86 10.97 -1.40 3.98
C VAL A 86 12.05 -2.12 4.78
N ALA A 87 12.27 -3.40 4.50
CA ALA A 87 13.21 -4.25 5.21
C ALA A 87 14.00 -5.17 4.27
N GLN A 88 15.14 -5.68 4.76
CA GLN A 88 15.99 -6.66 4.04
C GLN A 88 15.39 -8.07 4.02
N GLY A 89 14.44 -8.35 4.88
CA GLY A 89 13.68 -9.57 5.00
C GLY A 89 12.45 -9.33 5.86
N TYR A 90 11.51 -10.26 5.87
CA TYR A 90 10.24 -10.10 6.56
C TYR A 90 9.88 -11.36 7.33
N ASP A 91 9.26 -11.19 8.50
CA ASP A 91 8.54 -12.27 9.15
C ASP A 91 7.10 -12.37 8.64
N CYS A 92 6.33 -13.29 9.22
CA CYS A 92 4.96 -13.58 8.81
C CYS A 92 4.05 -12.35 8.92
N SER A 93 4.04 -11.69 10.06
CA SER A 93 3.21 -10.51 10.34
C SER A 93 3.72 -9.24 9.65
N GLY A 94 5.03 -9.08 9.52
CA GLY A 94 5.63 -8.00 8.72
C GLY A 94 5.27 -8.09 7.23
N THR A 95 5.20 -9.31 6.69
CA THR A 95 4.74 -9.56 5.31
C THR A 95 3.28 -9.14 5.12
N VAL A 96 2.39 -9.52 6.04
CA VAL A 96 0.98 -9.12 6.00
C VAL A 96 0.84 -7.62 6.19
N SER A 97 1.57 -7.03 7.14
CA SER A 97 1.59 -5.58 7.39
C SER A 97 2.02 -4.79 6.16
N PHE A 98 3.07 -5.25 5.46
CA PHE A 98 3.49 -4.61 4.21
C PHE A 98 2.36 -4.59 3.17
N PHE A 99 1.70 -5.72 2.92
CA PHE A 99 0.59 -5.78 1.98
C PHE A 99 -0.53 -4.79 2.36
N LEU A 100 -0.98 -4.83 3.62
CA LEU A 100 -2.07 -3.97 4.11
C LEU A 100 -1.71 -2.48 4.06
N HIS A 101 -0.45 -2.14 4.32
CA HIS A 101 0.05 -0.77 4.15
C HIS A 101 0.01 -0.33 2.69
N GLN A 102 0.46 -1.17 1.76
CA GLN A 102 0.41 -0.88 0.33
C GLN A 102 -1.04 -0.77 -0.20
N ALA A 103 -1.99 -1.46 0.45
CA ALA A 103 -3.41 -1.32 0.18
C ALA A 103 -4.05 -0.08 0.82
N GLY A 104 -3.29 0.67 1.65
CA GLY A 104 -3.75 1.89 2.32
C GLY A 104 -4.67 1.65 3.53
N VAL A 105 -4.68 0.43 4.09
CA VAL A 105 -5.56 0.04 5.21
C VAL A 105 -4.80 -0.27 6.50
N LEU A 106 -3.49 -0.01 6.52
CA LEU A 106 -2.64 -0.13 7.71
C LEU A 106 -1.61 0.99 7.74
N VAL A 107 -1.50 1.70 8.87
CA VAL A 107 -0.57 2.82 9.04
C VAL A 107 0.72 2.38 9.75
N THR A 108 0.60 1.48 10.72
CA THR A 108 1.71 0.99 11.55
C THR A 108 1.79 -0.53 11.46
N PRO A 109 3.01 -1.13 11.33
CA PRO A 109 3.15 -2.58 11.32
C PRO A 109 2.57 -3.22 12.58
N MET A 110 1.95 -4.39 12.41
CA MET A 110 1.31 -5.15 13.47
C MET A 110 1.99 -6.50 13.67
N SER A 111 2.08 -6.95 14.92
CA SER A 111 2.48 -8.31 15.25
C SER A 111 1.36 -9.32 14.92
N SER A 112 1.68 -10.62 14.89
CA SER A 112 0.66 -11.67 14.74
C SER A 112 -0.37 -11.66 15.88
N GLY A 113 0.02 -11.23 17.08
CA GLY A 113 -0.88 -11.03 18.23
C GLY A 113 -1.84 -9.86 18.03
N ASP A 114 -1.36 -8.75 17.46
CA ASP A 114 -2.20 -7.57 17.19
C ASP A 114 -3.25 -7.87 16.10
N PHE A 115 -2.90 -8.69 15.12
CA PHE A 115 -3.84 -9.11 14.07
C PHE A 115 -5.05 -9.91 14.59
N LEU A 116 -5.01 -10.45 15.81
CA LEU A 116 -6.18 -11.10 16.41
C LEU A 116 -7.37 -10.13 16.56
N ASN A 117 -7.11 -8.83 16.69
CA ASN A 117 -8.12 -7.79 16.88
C ASN A 117 -8.17 -6.80 15.69
N TYR A 118 -7.52 -7.10 14.57
CA TYR A 118 -7.48 -6.24 13.39
C TYR A 118 -8.83 -6.15 12.69
N GLY A 119 -9.21 -4.97 12.21
CA GLY A 119 -10.36 -4.75 11.33
C GLY A 119 -11.66 -5.41 11.80
N VAL A 120 -12.37 -6.07 10.90
CA VAL A 120 -13.66 -6.71 11.11
C VAL A 120 -13.50 -8.24 11.21
N ALA A 121 -14.31 -8.90 12.03
CA ALA A 121 -14.30 -10.36 12.19
C ALA A 121 -14.85 -11.07 10.95
N GLY A 122 -14.27 -12.22 10.61
CA GLY A 122 -14.67 -13.06 9.50
C GLY A 122 -13.88 -12.77 8.19
N PRO A 123 -14.22 -13.46 7.09
CA PRO A 123 -13.55 -13.30 5.80
C PRO A 123 -13.97 -12.02 5.09
N GLY A 124 -13.01 -11.39 4.41
CA GLY A 124 -13.28 -10.28 3.49
C GLY A 124 -13.50 -10.76 2.06
N LYS A 125 -14.03 -9.89 1.23
CA LYS A 125 -14.24 -10.19 -0.20
C LYS A 125 -12.90 -10.30 -0.95
N TRP A 126 -11.97 -9.40 -0.67
CA TRP A 126 -10.70 -9.30 -1.39
C TRP A 126 -9.49 -9.70 -0.56
N VAL A 127 -9.55 -9.43 0.75
CA VAL A 127 -8.44 -9.64 1.69
C VAL A 127 -8.96 -10.28 2.96
N THR A 128 -8.40 -11.42 3.33
CA THR A 128 -8.68 -12.09 4.60
C THR A 128 -7.35 -12.34 5.31
N VAL A 129 -7.22 -11.87 6.54
CA VAL A 129 -6.08 -12.09 7.42
C VAL A 129 -6.39 -13.25 8.37
N TYR A 130 -5.48 -14.19 8.45
CA TYR A 130 -5.50 -15.32 9.37
C TYR A 130 -4.41 -15.12 10.41
N ALA A 131 -4.77 -15.01 11.66
CA ALA A 131 -3.84 -14.74 12.75
C ALA A 131 -4.01 -15.69 13.94
N ARG A 132 -2.89 -16.04 14.53
CA ARG A 132 -2.79 -16.72 15.83
C ARG A 132 -1.54 -16.21 16.56
N SER A 133 -1.38 -16.55 17.83
CA SER A 133 -0.12 -16.28 18.51
C SER A 133 1.05 -16.94 17.75
N GLY A 134 2.06 -16.14 17.40
CA GLY A 134 3.27 -16.57 16.72
C GLY A 134 3.17 -16.75 15.21
N HIS A 135 2.01 -16.57 14.57
CA HIS A 135 1.93 -16.64 13.10
C HIS A 135 0.75 -15.86 12.51
N ALA A 136 0.97 -15.23 11.36
CA ALA A 136 -0.07 -14.61 10.56
C ALA A 136 0.19 -14.85 9.05
N PHE A 137 -0.89 -14.98 8.28
CA PHE A 137 -0.86 -14.98 6.81
C PHE A 137 -2.12 -14.30 6.26
N ALA A 138 -2.15 -14.03 4.97
CA ALA A 138 -3.34 -13.46 4.33
C ALA A 138 -3.73 -14.27 3.09
N VAL A 139 -5.04 -14.32 2.80
CA VAL A 139 -5.59 -14.74 1.52
C VAL A 139 -6.09 -13.51 0.79
N ILE A 140 -5.56 -13.27 -0.40
CA ILE A 140 -5.78 -12.06 -1.17
C ILE A 140 -6.27 -12.47 -2.55
N CYS A 141 -7.51 -12.11 -2.88
CA CYS A 141 -8.15 -12.51 -4.13
C CYS A 141 -7.99 -14.02 -4.42
N GLY A 142 -8.13 -14.87 -3.39
CA GLY A 142 -8.04 -16.33 -3.50
C GLY A 142 -6.62 -16.92 -3.52
N VAL A 143 -5.57 -16.11 -3.39
CA VAL A 143 -4.17 -16.54 -3.34
C VAL A 143 -3.58 -16.26 -1.96
N ARG A 144 -2.85 -17.22 -1.37
CA ARG A 144 -2.26 -17.08 -0.04
C ARG A 144 -0.91 -16.36 -0.10
N LEU A 145 -0.75 -15.34 0.73
CA LEU A 145 0.52 -14.68 1.05
C LEU A 145 0.99 -15.15 2.42
N ASP A 146 2.10 -15.86 2.47
CA ASP A 146 2.60 -16.51 3.69
C ASP A 146 4.13 -16.61 3.66
N THR A 147 4.76 -16.70 4.81
CA THR A 147 6.20 -17.02 4.94
C THR A 147 6.47 -18.49 5.18
N THR A 148 5.46 -19.28 5.59
CA THR A 148 5.61 -20.70 5.79
C THR A 148 5.51 -21.46 4.46
N GLY A 149 6.56 -22.17 4.10
CA GLY A 149 6.64 -23.00 2.91
C GLY A 149 5.85 -24.29 3.01
N PRO A 150 5.78 -25.09 1.92
CA PRO A 150 5.06 -26.37 1.89
C PRO A 150 5.54 -27.39 2.92
N SER A 151 6.83 -27.35 3.28
CA SER A 151 7.43 -28.23 4.27
C SER A 151 7.26 -27.76 5.72
N GLY A 152 6.54 -26.65 5.95
CA GLY A 152 6.30 -26.07 7.27
C GLY A 152 7.43 -25.20 7.81
N GLY A 153 8.53 -25.03 7.07
CA GLY A 153 9.64 -24.12 7.41
C GLY A 153 9.37 -22.67 6.97
N GLU A 154 10.08 -21.74 7.60
CA GLU A 154 10.01 -20.32 7.23
C GLU A 154 10.92 -20.02 6.03
N GLU A 155 10.32 -19.55 4.93
CA GLU A 155 11.01 -19.31 3.65
C GLU A 155 11.09 -17.81 3.29
N GLY A 156 10.45 -16.94 4.08
CA GLY A 156 10.22 -15.55 3.78
C GLY A 156 8.95 -15.32 2.92
N PRO A 157 8.66 -14.08 2.54
CA PRO A 157 7.42 -13.75 1.82
C PRO A 157 7.25 -14.54 0.52
N ARG A 158 6.15 -15.25 0.37
CA ARG A 158 5.83 -16.05 -0.83
C ARG A 158 4.33 -16.02 -1.12
N TRP A 159 4.01 -16.17 -2.40
CA TRP A 159 2.67 -16.46 -2.85
C TRP A 159 2.49 -17.97 -3.02
N HIS A 160 1.42 -18.52 -2.45
CA HIS A 160 1.07 -19.94 -2.50
C HIS A 160 -0.36 -20.13 -3.02
N PRO A 161 -0.72 -21.31 -3.55
CA PRO A 161 -2.12 -21.69 -3.66
C PRO A 161 -2.81 -21.56 -2.30
N ASN A 162 -4.11 -21.29 -2.29
CA ASN A 162 -4.88 -21.22 -1.05
C ASN A 162 -5.31 -22.62 -0.60
N ASP A 163 -4.35 -23.39 -0.13
CA ASP A 163 -4.46 -24.78 0.32
C ASP A 163 -4.32 -24.93 1.84
N ARG A 164 -4.11 -23.84 2.57
CA ARG A 164 -4.00 -23.84 4.04
C ARG A 164 -5.36 -23.62 4.69
N GLY A 165 -5.81 -24.59 5.49
CA GLY A 165 -7.06 -24.47 6.23
C GLY A 165 -7.03 -23.44 7.36
N PRO A 166 -8.19 -22.92 7.78
CA PRO A 166 -8.30 -21.88 8.80
C PRO A 166 -8.15 -22.38 10.24
N LYS A 167 -8.02 -23.69 10.46
CA LYS A 167 -8.03 -24.31 11.81
C LYS A 167 -6.97 -23.71 12.72
N GLY A 168 -7.41 -23.18 13.87
CA GLY A 168 -6.53 -22.58 14.87
C GLY A 168 -6.14 -21.11 14.58
N PHE A 169 -6.79 -20.47 13.60
CA PHE A 169 -6.60 -19.05 13.30
C PHE A 169 -7.88 -18.25 13.60
N THR A 170 -7.69 -17.06 14.12
CA THR A 170 -8.68 -16.00 14.09
C THR A 170 -8.73 -15.39 12.71
N ILE A 171 -9.92 -15.18 12.18
CA ILE A 171 -10.15 -14.68 10.82
C ILE A 171 -10.59 -13.23 10.90
N ARG A 172 -9.89 -12.36 10.20
CA ARG A 172 -10.11 -10.91 10.19
C ARG A 172 -10.01 -10.36 8.77
N HIS A 173 -10.61 -9.20 8.52
CA HIS A 173 -10.43 -8.50 7.25
C HIS A 173 -10.43 -6.98 7.46
N PRO A 174 -9.78 -6.20 6.56
CA PRO A 174 -9.90 -4.74 6.59
C PRO A 174 -11.32 -4.32 6.21
N GLU A 175 -11.82 -3.30 6.88
CA GLU A 175 -13.15 -2.76 6.58
C GLU A 175 -13.26 -2.35 5.10
N GLY A 176 -14.36 -2.74 4.44
CA GLY A 176 -14.63 -2.45 3.03
C GLY A 176 -13.86 -3.32 2.02
N MET A 177 -13.16 -4.38 2.44
CA MET A 177 -12.39 -5.26 1.52
C MET A 177 -12.77 -6.74 1.57
#